data_c0bfae79810ae2966a4eaa89be5770ba
#
_entry.id   c0bfae79810ae2966a4eaa89be5770ba
#
_cell.length_a   1.000
_cell.length_b   1.000
_cell.length_c   1.000
_cell.angle_alpha   90.00
_cell.angle_beta   90.00
_cell.angle_gamma   90.00
#
_symmetry.space_group_name_H-M   'P 1'
#
loop_
_entity.id
_entity.type
_entity.pdbx_description
1 polymer ?
#
loop_
_entity_poly.entity_id
_entity_poly.type
_entity_poly.pdbx_seq_one_letter_code
_entity_poly.pdbx_strand_id
1 'polypeptide(L)'
;MGEKDGVWRCKDAMRWSMEQRLHKKRSPEQISRLYYNAGLYYEMEGEIAKALEMYKVYDDTDSIFRLLVANARENAAIGNYYELRNYYLELPENLIRQNPVLMMGMSLLQSILMNVDESERWYHELEEYQKRAEGSDAREARGRLITLDISLPHRGISGMTDLLRAAGVLITDRKVHIPELSVTSNLPSMMNGGKDFCEWSRKDRELAVSLGKIIEFVLGKYGKGLVPLALAESYLEKGQDDYEVMALIQKGRMQAESGGKIEQVFVANGLLCWMYLIRQDPEEALHVMQTFRERCKKEAPKLIANIDTFLCRLHLYRGDTAEILAWLESAPDENREFYILERFRYVTKVRVYLQQG
;
A
#
# COMPACT_ATOMS: atom_id res chain seq x y z
N MET A 1 24.32 10.49 25.55
CA MET A 1 24.07 10.96 24.19
C MET A 1 24.80 10.03 23.25
N GLY A 2 24.15 9.58 22.19
CA GLY A 2 24.76 8.82 21.10
C GLY A 2 24.41 9.48 19.78
N GLU A 3 25.37 9.61 18.88
CA GLU A 3 25.16 10.10 17.54
C GLU A 3 25.00 8.91 16.59
N LYS A 4 23.94 8.88 15.81
CA LYS A 4 23.74 7.97 14.71
C LYS A 4 23.15 8.77 13.55
N ASP A 5 23.83 8.76 12.42
CA ASP A 5 23.42 9.47 11.20
C ASP A 5 23.24 10.99 11.37
N GLY A 6 24.11 11.64 12.17
CA GLY A 6 24.04 13.07 12.47
C GLY A 6 22.92 13.48 13.44
N VAL A 7 22.18 12.51 13.99
CA VAL A 7 21.10 12.77 14.95
C VAL A 7 21.54 12.41 16.36
N TRP A 8 21.49 13.39 17.26
CA TRP A 8 21.77 13.18 18.67
C TRP A 8 20.56 12.63 19.41
N ARG A 9 20.69 11.44 19.98
CA ARG A 9 19.63 10.82 20.80
C ARG A 9 20.00 10.85 22.27
N CYS A 10 19.09 11.33 23.12
CA CYS A 10 19.22 11.20 24.56
C CYS A 10 19.03 9.74 24.97
N LYS A 11 19.83 9.25 25.93
CA LYS A 11 19.58 7.97 26.59
C LYS A 11 18.23 8.04 27.35
N ASP A 12 17.53 6.92 27.44
CA ASP A 12 16.19 6.86 28.01
C ASP A 12 16.09 7.43 29.44
N ALA A 13 17.08 7.14 30.30
CA ALA A 13 17.13 7.70 31.66
C ALA A 13 17.26 9.24 31.66
N MET A 14 17.99 9.81 30.69
CA MET A 14 18.12 11.26 30.57
C MET A 14 16.82 11.88 30.03
N ARG A 15 16.21 11.26 29.02
CA ARG A 15 14.91 11.64 28.48
C ARG A 15 13.86 11.66 29.59
N TRP A 16 13.72 10.57 30.33
CA TRP A 16 12.81 10.47 31.48
C TRP A 16 13.06 11.58 32.51
N SER A 17 14.31 11.84 32.89
CA SER A 17 14.66 12.91 33.84
C SER A 17 14.30 14.30 33.33
N MET A 18 14.44 14.55 32.03
CA MET A 18 14.05 15.83 31.40
C MET A 18 12.54 16.00 31.38
N GLU A 19 11.77 14.94 31.06
CA GLU A 19 10.31 14.93 31.09
C GLU A 19 9.79 15.21 32.51
N GLN A 20 10.34 14.56 33.54
CA GLN A 20 9.97 14.81 34.93
C GLN A 20 10.25 16.28 35.36
N ARG A 21 11.36 16.87 34.91
CA ARG A 21 11.67 18.27 35.17
C ARG A 21 10.75 19.23 34.43
N LEU A 22 10.35 18.89 33.19
CA LEU A 22 9.41 19.65 32.39
C LEU A 22 8.08 19.79 33.13
N HIS A 23 7.48 18.68 33.57
CA HIS A 23 6.23 18.63 34.31
C HIS A 23 6.30 19.37 35.69
N LYS A 24 7.48 19.44 36.31
CA LYS A 24 7.66 20.18 37.59
C LYS A 24 7.83 21.68 37.39
N LYS A 25 8.32 22.14 36.24
CA LYS A 25 8.72 23.54 36.04
C LYS A 25 7.82 24.33 35.11
N ARG A 26 6.93 23.69 34.39
CA ARG A 26 6.05 24.31 33.39
C ARG A 26 4.58 24.05 33.71
N SER A 27 3.73 25.01 33.35
CA SER A 27 2.30 24.80 33.43
C SER A 27 1.80 23.82 32.37
N PRO A 28 0.63 23.19 32.54
CA PRO A 28 0.03 22.32 31.53
C PRO A 28 -0.07 23.00 30.16
N GLU A 29 -0.44 24.28 30.11
CA GLU A 29 -0.58 25.04 28.86
C GLU A 29 0.79 25.26 28.17
N GLN A 30 1.85 25.50 28.97
CA GLN A 30 3.20 25.64 28.43
C GLN A 30 3.70 24.32 27.85
N ILE A 31 3.37 23.21 28.49
CA ILE A 31 3.74 21.87 28.05
C ILE A 31 2.96 21.50 26.78
N SER A 32 1.64 21.74 26.76
CA SER A 32 0.79 21.54 25.57
C SER A 32 1.35 22.30 24.37
N ARG A 33 1.72 23.58 24.57
CA ARG A 33 2.32 24.38 23.50
C ARG A 33 3.67 23.84 23.00
N LEU A 34 4.48 23.24 23.87
CA LEU A 34 5.75 22.61 23.47
C LEU A 34 5.50 21.38 22.58
N TYR A 35 4.55 20.51 22.97
CA TYR A 35 4.21 19.35 22.16
C TYR A 35 3.53 19.73 20.86
N TYR A 36 2.65 20.73 20.87
CA TYR A 36 2.06 21.28 19.65
C TYR A 36 3.15 21.77 18.68
N ASN A 37 4.12 22.56 19.16
CA ASN A 37 5.23 23.03 18.32
C ASN A 37 6.11 21.90 17.83
N ALA A 38 6.33 20.86 18.62
CA ALA A 38 7.06 19.67 18.19
C ALA A 38 6.28 18.90 17.11
N GLY A 39 4.95 18.80 17.25
CA GLY A 39 4.06 18.25 16.23
C GLY A 39 4.17 19.01 14.90
N LEU A 40 4.08 20.33 14.93
CA LEU A 40 4.26 21.18 13.74
C LEU A 40 5.64 20.99 13.08
N TYR A 41 6.71 20.91 13.88
CA TYR A 41 8.04 20.62 13.36
C TYR A 41 8.09 19.29 12.61
N TYR A 42 7.54 18.22 13.20
CA TYR A 42 7.49 16.91 12.54
C TYR A 42 6.58 16.89 11.30
N GLU A 43 5.50 17.67 11.26
CA GLU A 43 4.70 17.86 10.04
C GLU A 43 5.55 18.47 8.92
N MET A 44 6.33 19.51 9.21
CA MET A 44 7.20 20.17 8.24
C MET A 44 8.31 19.25 7.71
N GLU A 45 8.80 18.33 8.56
CA GLU A 45 9.78 17.31 8.17
C GLU A 45 9.13 16.10 7.44
N GLY A 46 7.80 16.05 7.30
CA GLY A 46 7.08 14.92 6.70
C GLY A 46 6.98 13.67 7.58
N GLU A 47 7.33 13.79 8.87
CA GLU A 47 7.34 12.69 9.85
C GLU A 47 5.97 12.54 10.53
N ILE A 48 4.95 12.18 9.74
CA ILE A 48 3.54 12.18 10.14
C ILE A 48 3.27 11.41 11.43
N ALA A 49 3.84 10.20 11.57
CA ALA A 49 3.62 9.38 12.77
C ALA A 49 4.15 10.05 14.05
N LYS A 50 5.30 10.75 13.96
CA LYS A 50 5.84 11.50 15.10
C LYS A 50 5.02 12.74 15.42
N ALA A 51 4.51 13.43 14.40
CA ALA A 51 3.62 14.57 14.59
C ALA A 51 2.34 14.16 15.33
N LEU A 52 1.69 13.07 14.90
CA LEU A 52 0.51 12.50 15.54
C LEU A 52 0.78 12.08 17.01
N GLU A 53 1.95 11.47 17.28
CA GLU A 53 2.36 11.13 18.64
C GLU A 53 2.44 12.37 19.53
N MET A 54 3.00 13.47 19.04
CA MET A 54 3.09 14.72 19.79
C MET A 54 1.71 15.32 20.09
N TYR A 55 0.80 15.32 19.12
CA TYR A 55 -0.58 15.81 19.34
C TYR A 55 -1.38 14.92 20.28
N LYS A 56 -1.18 13.60 20.22
CA LYS A 56 -1.87 12.65 21.11
C LYS A 56 -1.50 12.82 22.57
N VAL A 57 -0.27 13.23 22.89
CA VAL A 57 0.17 13.44 24.30
C VAL A 57 -0.73 14.44 25.04
N TYR A 58 -1.38 15.36 24.34
CA TYR A 58 -2.24 16.40 24.92
C TYR A 58 -3.66 16.41 24.37
N ASP A 59 -4.12 15.26 23.85
CA ASP A 59 -5.49 15.07 23.35
C ASP A 59 -5.90 16.16 22.31
N ASP A 60 -4.94 16.65 21.51
CA ASP A 60 -5.21 17.62 20.45
C ASP A 60 -5.89 16.93 19.26
N THR A 61 -7.15 16.58 19.47
CA THR A 61 -7.99 15.87 18.50
C THR A 61 -8.14 16.63 17.19
N ASP A 62 -8.18 17.97 17.24
CA ASP A 62 -8.34 18.80 16.05
C ASP A 62 -7.11 18.73 15.14
N SER A 63 -5.90 18.79 15.71
CA SER A 63 -4.66 18.62 14.95
C SER A 63 -4.53 17.19 14.40
N ILE A 64 -4.89 16.17 15.18
CA ILE A 64 -4.92 14.77 14.70
C ILE A 64 -5.89 14.63 13.53
N PHE A 65 -7.13 15.13 13.65
CA PHE A 65 -8.13 15.09 12.59
C PHE A 65 -7.61 15.76 11.31
N ARG A 66 -7.13 16.99 11.42
CA ARG A 66 -6.59 17.77 10.30
C ARG A 66 -5.45 17.04 9.60
N LEU A 67 -4.51 16.50 10.38
CA LEU A 67 -3.33 15.82 9.84
C LEU A 67 -3.68 14.49 9.18
N LEU A 68 -4.60 13.70 9.73
CA LEU A 68 -5.09 12.48 9.12
C LEU A 68 -5.80 12.76 7.79
N VAL A 69 -6.62 13.81 7.71
CA VAL A 69 -7.29 14.22 6.46
C VAL A 69 -6.26 14.64 5.41
N ALA A 70 -5.30 15.49 5.78
CA ALA A 70 -4.26 15.95 4.86
C ALA A 70 -3.42 14.77 4.33
N ASN A 71 -2.93 13.92 5.23
CA ASN A 71 -2.16 12.74 4.89
C ASN A 71 -2.93 11.76 3.97
N ALA A 72 -4.21 11.49 4.27
CA ALA A 72 -5.02 10.58 3.46
C ALA A 72 -5.41 11.16 2.09
N ARG A 73 -5.38 12.47 1.90
CA ARG A 73 -5.52 13.09 0.57
C ARG A 73 -4.30 12.88 -0.29
N GLU A 74 -3.11 12.96 0.30
CA GLU A 74 -1.83 12.78 -0.40
C GLU A 74 -1.47 11.31 -0.58
N ASN A 75 -1.83 10.48 0.38
CA ASN A 75 -1.48 9.05 0.40
C ASN A 75 -2.68 8.19 0.77
N ALA A 76 -3.50 7.85 -0.21
CA ALA A 76 -4.65 6.96 -0.06
C ALA A 76 -4.29 5.46 -0.09
N ALA A 77 -3.00 5.11 0.06
CA ALA A 77 -2.57 3.73 0.05
C ALA A 77 -3.02 2.97 1.31
N ILE A 78 -3.43 1.73 1.13
CA ILE A 78 -3.89 0.83 2.20
C ILE A 78 -2.87 0.74 3.36
N GLY A 79 -1.56 0.65 3.04
CA GLY A 79 -0.49 0.60 4.04
C GLY A 79 -0.47 1.83 4.96
N ASN A 80 -0.74 3.02 4.41
CA ASN A 80 -0.76 4.25 5.18
C ASN A 80 -1.89 4.24 6.23
N TYR A 81 -3.08 3.78 5.88
CA TYR A 81 -4.19 3.65 6.84
C TYR A 81 -3.86 2.65 7.95
N TYR A 82 -3.23 1.54 7.62
CA TYR A 82 -2.83 0.55 8.62
C TYR A 82 -1.71 1.05 9.54
N GLU A 83 -0.69 1.72 9.02
CA GLU A 83 0.39 2.31 9.82
C GLU A 83 -0.15 3.31 10.85
N LEU A 84 -1.17 4.08 10.48
CA LEU A 84 -1.82 5.08 11.32
C LEU A 84 -3.10 4.58 12.02
N ARG A 85 -3.37 3.27 11.99
CA ARG A 85 -4.64 2.67 12.44
C ARG A 85 -5.09 3.09 13.84
N ASN A 86 -4.17 3.21 14.79
CA ASN A 86 -4.52 3.56 16.16
C ASN A 86 -5.15 4.96 16.24
N TYR A 87 -4.66 5.90 15.44
CA TYR A 87 -5.24 7.25 15.39
C TYR A 87 -6.60 7.27 14.72
N TYR A 88 -6.82 6.45 13.68
CA TYR A 88 -8.13 6.31 13.03
C TYR A 88 -9.15 5.67 13.97
N LEU A 89 -8.78 4.60 14.69
CA LEU A 89 -9.67 3.84 15.56
C LEU A 89 -10.01 4.59 16.86
N GLU A 90 -9.14 5.48 17.33
CA GLU A 90 -9.35 6.30 18.52
C GLU A 90 -10.09 7.61 18.21
N LEU A 91 -10.16 8.03 16.94
CA LEU A 91 -10.84 9.27 16.57
C LEU A 91 -12.35 9.15 16.79
N PRO A 92 -13.00 10.16 17.41
CA PRO A 92 -14.45 10.15 17.60
C PRO A 92 -15.22 9.97 16.29
N GLU A 93 -16.18 9.04 16.26
CA GLU A 93 -16.96 8.72 15.06
C GLU A 93 -17.69 9.93 14.46
N ASN A 94 -18.16 10.86 15.31
CA ASN A 94 -18.83 12.06 14.85
C ASN A 94 -17.90 12.97 14.01
N LEU A 95 -16.60 12.97 14.26
CA LEU A 95 -15.61 13.67 13.44
C LEU A 95 -15.36 12.92 12.13
N ILE A 96 -15.25 11.59 12.18
CA ILE A 96 -15.05 10.77 10.99
C ILE A 96 -16.22 10.97 10.01
N ARG A 97 -17.49 10.98 10.51
CA ARG A 97 -18.70 11.20 9.70
C ARG A 97 -18.80 12.57 9.04
N GLN A 98 -17.99 13.52 9.44
CA GLN A 98 -17.95 14.85 8.82
C GLN A 98 -17.04 14.92 7.60
N ASN A 99 -16.26 13.87 7.33
CA ASN A 99 -15.23 13.94 6.28
C ASN A 99 -15.18 12.67 5.41
N PRO A 100 -15.43 12.79 4.09
CA PRO A 100 -15.47 11.65 3.18
C PRO A 100 -14.11 10.92 3.07
N VAL A 101 -13.01 11.63 3.30
CA VAL A 101 -11.66 11.05 3.25
C VAL A 101 -11.46 10.07 4.41
N LEU A 102 -11.92 10.45 5.61
CA LEU A 102 -11.80 9.60 6.80
C LEU A 102 -12.76 8.42 6.77
N MET A 103 -13.99 8.61 6.27
CA MET A 103 -14.94 7.50 6.10
C MET A 103 -14.40 6.45 5.11
N MET A 104 -13.82 6.87 3.99
CA MET A 104 -13.12 5.96 3.08
C MET A 104 -11.98 5.23 3.80
N GLY A 105 -11.16 5.96 4.55
CA GLY A 105 -10.05 5.39 5.31
C GLY A 105 -10.50 4.35 6.32
N MET A 106 -11.58 4.61 7.04
CA MET A 106 -12.17 3.65 7.98
C MET A 106 -12.72 2.41 7.29
N SER A 107 -13.44 2.55 6.17
CA SER A 107 -13.93 1.41 5.39
C SER A 107 -12.76 0.51 4.92
N LEU A 108 -11.69 1.10 4.35
CA LEU A 108 -10.51 0.36 3.95
C LEU A 108 -9.81 -0.30 5.14
N LEU A 109 -9.63 0.43 6.24
CA LEU A 109 -8.94 -0.07 7.43
C LEU A 109 -9.70 -1.27 8.04
N GLN A 110 -11.01 -1.16 8.21
CA GLN A 110 -11.83 -2.25 8.73
C GLN A 110 -11.81 -3.48 7.81
N SER A 111 -11.80 -3.29 6.50
CA SER A 111 -11.65 -4.40 5.55
C SER A 111 -10.32 -5.13 5.72
N ILE A 112 -9.21 -4.40 5.94
CA ILE A 112 -7.88 -5.00 6.16
C ILE A 112 -7.82 -5.73 7.51
N LEU A 113 -8.51 -5.21 8.52
CA LEU A 113 -8.62 -5.84 9.82
C LEU A 113 -9.60 -7.02 9.83
N MET A 114 -10.15 -7.41 8.67
CA MET A 114 -11.10 -8.50 8.48
C MET A 114 -12.48 -8.24 9.12
N ASN A 115 -12.80 -7.00 9.45
CA ASN A 115 -14.09 -6.57 10.00
C ASN A 115 -15.01 -6.13 8.86
N VAL A 116 -15.54 -7.08 8.11
CA VAL A 116 -16.33 -6.81 6.89
C VAL A 116 -17.56 -5.96 7.18
N ASP A 117 -18.32 -6.27 8.23
CA ASP A 117 -19.54 -5.54 8.59
C ASP A 117 -19.25 -4.06 8.91
N GLU A 118 -18.18 -3.79 9.65
CA GLU A 118 -17.74 -2.43 9.97
C GLU A 118 -17.22 -1.69 8.72
N SER A 119 -16.53 -2.40 7.81
CA SER A 119 -16.12 -1.83 6.52
C SER A 119 -17.31 -1.38 5.69
N GLU A 120 -18.34 -2.24 5.57
CA GLU A 120 -19.57 -1.92 4.85
C GLU A 120 -20.38 -0.82 5.57
N ARG A 121 -20.41 -0.78 6.89
CA ARG A 121 -21.04 0.31 7.64
C ARG A 121 -20.43 1.67 7.26
N TRP A 122 -19.12 1.79 7.26
CA TRP A 122 -18.45 3.04 6.87
C TRP A 122 -18.63 3.38 5.38
N TYR A 123 -18.71 2.37 4.51
CA TYR A 123 -19.06 2.56 3.12
C TYR A 123 -20.47 3.19 2.98
N HIS A 124 -21.47 2.67 3.67
CA HIS A 124 -22.84 3.20 3.65
C HIS A 124 -22.94 4.60 4.28
N GLU A 125 -22.19 4.88 5.35
CA GLU A 125 -22.10 6.25 5.90
C GLU A 125 -21.57 7.24 4.86
N LEU A 126 -20.59 6.83 4.07
CA LEU A 126 -20.06 7.64 2.97
C LEU A 126 -21.08 7.81 1.82
N GLU A 127 -21.86 6.78 1.50
CA GLU A 127 -22.97 6.91 0.52
C GLU A 127 -24.00 7.93 1.00
N GLU A 128 -24.42 7.87 2.25
CA GLU A 128 -25.37 8.82 2.84
C GLU A 128 -24.80 10.24 2.89
N TYR A 129 -23.50 10.38 3.18
CA TYR A 129 -22.83 11.66 3.11
C TYR A 129 -22.87 12.22 1.68
N GLN A 130 -22.54 11.41 0.67
CA GLN A 130 -22.52 11.81 -0.74
C GLN A 130 -23.89 12.30 -1.24
N LYS A 131 -25.00 11.66 -0.78
CA LYS A 131 -26.39 12.05 -1.13
C LYS A 131 -26.77 13.43 -0.56
N ARG A 132 -26.20 13.83 0.57
CA ARG A 132 -26.51 15.08 1.28
C ARG A 132 -25.54 16.21 0.94
N ALA A 133 -24.34 15.87 0.52
CA ALA A 133 -23.28 16.83 0.21
C ALA A 133 -23.55 17.50 -1.15
N GLU A 134 -23.02 18.71 -1.30
CA GLU A 134 -23.11 19.49 -2.53
C GLU A 134 -21.72 19.92 -3.03
N GLY A 135 -21.64 20.35 -4.27
CA GLY A 135 -20.46 20.99 -4.83
C GLY A 135 -19.20 20.11 -4.83
N SER A 136 -18.12 20.59 -4.19
CA SER A 136 -16.82 19.89 -4.10
C SER A 136 -16.89 18.65 -3.24
N ASP A 137 -17.63 18.70 -2.15
CA ASP A 137 -17.68 17.63 -1.15
C ASP A 137 -18.44 16.42 -1.68
N ALA A 138 -19.52 16.64 -2.43
CA ALA A 138 -20.23 15.57 -3.14
C ALA A 138 -19.33 14.88 -4.17
N ARG A 139 -18.49 15.64 -4.89
CA ARG A 139 -17.55 15.07 -5.86
C ARG A 139 -16.41 14.33 -5.18
N GLU A 140 -15.87 14.84 -4.07
CA GLU A 140 -14.85 14.14 -3.28
C GLU A 140 -15.42 12.81 -2.75
N ALA A 141 -16.60 12.82 -2.14
CA ALA A 141 -17.26 11.63 -1.64
C ALA A 141 -17.51 10.60 -2.77
N ARG A 142 -17.95 11.06 -3.95
CA ARG A 142 -18.16 10.19 -5.11
C ARG A 142 -16.88 9.53 -5.59
N GLY A 143 -15.76 10.26 -5.66
CA GLY A 143 -14.46 9.71 -6.01
C GLY A 143 -13.97 8.69 -4.99
N ARG A 144 -14.23 8.93 -3.70
CA ARG A 144 -13.89 8.01 -2.61
C ARG A 144 -14.71 6.71 -2.66
N LEU A 145 -16.01 6.79 -2.95
CA LEU A 145 -16.87 5.61 -3.15
C LEU A 145 -16.40 4.77 -4.32
N ILE A 146 -16.10 5.38 -5.47
CA ILE A 146 -15.53 4.66 -6.63
C ILE A 146 -14.24 3.94 -6.24
N THR A 147 -13.39 4.58 -5.44
CA THR A 147 -12.16 3.94 -4.97
C THR A 147 -12.45 2.71 -4.11
N LEU A 148 -13.43 2.79 -3.19
CA LEU A 148 -13.85 1.64 -2.37
C LEU A 148 -14.44 0.52 -3.22
N ASP A 149 -15.31 0.84 -4.18
CA ASP A 149 -15.89 -0.14 -5.10
C ASP A 149 -14.81 -0.96 -5.82
N ILE A 150 -13.74 -0.29 -6.25
CA ILE A 150 -12.63 -0.94 -6.97
C ILE A 150 -11.68 -1.68 -6.01
N SER A 151 -11.42 -1.13 -4.81
CA SER A 151 -10.28 -1.53 -3.98
C SER A 151 -10.62 -2.39 -2.77
N LEU A 152 -11.88 -2.44 -2.29
CA LEU A 152 -12.21 -3.20 -1.10
C LEU A 152 -11.87 -4.70 -1.27
N PRO A 153 -10.95 -5.24 -0.44
CA PRO A 153 -10.45 -6.60 -0.61
C PRO A 153 -11.55 -7.68 -0.55
N HIS A 154 -12.50 -7.55 0.37
CA HIS A 154 -13.54 -8.54 0.59
C HIS A 154 -14.61 -8.60 -0.50
N ARG A 155 -14.73 -7.57 -1.37
CA ARG A 155 -15.72 -7.52 -2.46
C ARG A 155 -15.33 -8.31 -3.71
N GLY A 156 -14.14 -8.90 -3.77
CA GLY A 156 -13.72 -9.74 -4.91
C GLY A 156 -13.72 -9.00 -6.25
N ILE A 157 -13.91 -9.75 -7.35
CA ILE A 157 -13.92 -9.26 -8.74
C ILE A 157 -15.27 -8.75 -9.22
N SER A 158 -16.33 -8.91 -8.46
CA SER A 158 -17.66 -8.35 -8.85
C SER A 158 -17.59 -6.85 -9.23
N GLY A 159 -16.49 -6.16 -8.86
CA GLY A 159 -16.14 -4.82 -9.26
C GLY A 159 -15.78 -4.55 -10.71
N MET A 160 -15.88 -5.51 -11.64
CA MET A 160 -15.70 -5.21 -13.08
C MET A 160 -16.83 -4.31 -13.61
N THR A 161 -18.04 -4.50 -13.12
CA THR A 161 -19.17 -3.57 -13.41
C THR A 161 -18.92 -2.19 -12.80
N ASP A 162 -18.25 -2.13 -11.68
CA ASP A 162 -17.91 -0.89 -10.98
C ASP A 162 -16.86 -0.08 -11.74
N LEU A 163 -15.92 -0.73 -12.44
CA LEU A 163 -15.01 -0.06 -13.36
C LEU A 163 -15.73 0.63 -14.50
N LEU A 164 -16.78 0.01 -15.07
CA LEU A 164 -17.62 0.63 -16.12
C LEU A 164 -18.39 1.82 -15.55
N ARG A 165 -18.94 1.69 -14.35
CA ARG A 165 -19.64 2.78 -13.64
C ARG A 165 -18.65 3.92 -13.35
N ALA A 166 -17.47 3.62 -12.87
CA ALA A 166 -16.41 4.60 -12.64
C ALA A 166 -16.03 5.37 -13.90
N ALA A 167 -15.82 4.67 -15.00
CA ALA A 167 -15.56 5.29 -16.31
C ALA A 167 -16.68 6.23 -16.73
N GLY A 168 -17.94 5.80 -16.60
CA GLY A 168 -19.11 6.63 -16.88
C GLY A 168 -19.14 7.92 -16.06
N VAL A 169 -18.83 7.82 -14.77
CA VAL A 169 -18.75 9.00 -13.87
C VAL A 169 -17.64 9.95 -14.29
N LEU A 170 -16.43 9.45 -14.55
CA LEU A 170 -15.28 10.29 -14.95
C LEU A 170 -15.49 10.99 -16.31
N ILE A 171 -16.26 10.36 -17.22
CA ILE A 171 -16.61 10.97 -18.50
C ILE A 171 -17.65 12.08 -18.31
N THR A 172 -18.66 11.85 -17.47
CA THR A 172 -19.79 12.79 -17.25
C THR A 172 -19.43 13.94 -16.33
N ASP A 173 -18.58 13.71 -15.32
CA ASP A 173 -18.12 14.75 -14.40
C ASP A 173 -16.59 14.71 -14.26
N ARG A 174 -15.90 15.46 -15.10
CA ARG A 174 -14.42 15.54 -15.13
C ARG A 174 -13.79 16.14 -13.87
N LYS A 175 -14.61 16.70 -12.95
CA LYS A 175 -14.15 17.24 -11.67
C LYS A 175 -14.13 16.18 -10.56
N VAL A 176 -14.71 15.01 -10.80
CA VAL A 176 -14.54 13.87 -9.88
C VAL A 176 -13.12 13.36 -10.00
N HIS A 177 -12.45 13.22 -8.88
CA HIS A 177 -11.09 12.70 -8.80
C HIS A 177 -11.08 11.38 -8.03
N ILE A 178 -10.45 10.36 -8.61
CA ILE A 178 -10.19 9.09 -7.94
C ILE A 178 -8.82 9.19 -7.29
N PRO A 179 -8.70 8.98 -5.95
CA PRO A 179 -7.41 8.96 -5.28
C PRO A 179 -6.46 7.94 -5.89
N GLU A 180 -5.17 8.27 -5.93
CA GLU A 180 -4.16 7.30 -6.35
C GLU A 180 -4.13 6.11 -5.38
N LEU A 181 -4.28 4.90 -5.90
CA LEU A 181 -4.21 3.66 -5.15
C LEU A 181 -3.24 2.69 -5.80
N SER A 182 -2.47 1.96 -4.99
CA SER A 182 -1.62 0.89 -5.48
C SER A 182 -2.44 -0.36 -5.82
N VAL A 183 -2.35 -0.84 -7.04
CA VAL A 183 -3.05 -2.06 -7.49
C VAL A 183 -2.30 -3.34 -7.14
N THR A 184 -1.01 -3.24 -6.77
CA THR A 184 -0.14 -4.38 -6.46
C THR A 184 0.10 -4.54 -4.96
N SER A 185 -0.27 -3.55 -4.15
CA SER A 185 0.08 -3.48 -2.71
C SER A 185 1.59 -3.68 -2.46
N ASN A 186 2.43 -3.14 -3.34
CA ASN A 186 3.90 -3.28 -3.32
C ASN A 186 4.42 -4.72 -3.49
N LEU A 187 3.61 -5.62 -4.06
CA LEU A 187 3.94 -7.02 -4.27
C LEU A 187 4.40 -7.27 -5.71
N PRO A 188 5.18 -8.31 -5.97
CA PRO A 188 5.62 -8.69 -7.32
C PRO A 188 4.53 -9.48 -8.08
N SER A 189 3.27 -9.05 -7.96
CA SER A 189 2.10 -9.73 -8.55
C SER A 189 0.99 -8.73 -8.79
N MET A 190 0.30 -8.84 -9.93
CA MET A 190 -0.92 -8.10 -10.24
C MET A 190 -2.16 -8.75 -9.61
N MET A 191 -2.15 -10.07 -9.48
CA MET A 191 -3.33 -10.84 -9.09
C MET A 191 -3.40 -11.16 -7.59
N ASN A 192 -2.38 -10.84 -6.81
CA ASN A 192 -2.37 -11.22 -5.41
C ASN A 192 -2.71 -10.07 -4.45
N GLY A 193 -3.36 -9.02 -4.93
CA GLY A 193 -3.67 -7.80 -4.17
C GLY A 193 -4.69 -7.95 -3.03
N GLY A 194 -5.08 -9.15 -2.64
CA GLY A 194 -6.09 -9.41 -1.61
C GLY A 194 -7.49 -9.66 -2.17
N LYS A 195 -7.72 -9.41 -3.45
CA LYS A 195 -8.96 -9.79 -4.15
C LYS A 195 -8.83 -11.19 -4.75
N ASP A 196 -9.95 -11.89 -4.86
CA ASP A 196 -10.03 -13.15 -5.60
C ASP A 196 -10.12 -12.87 -7.11
N PHE A 197 -9.10 -13.28 -7.85
CA PHE A 197 -9.03 -13.15 -9.30
C PHE A 197 -9.35 -14.45 -10.07
N CYS A 198 -9.84 -15.48 -9.38
CA CYS A 198 -10.15 -16.76 -10.02
C CYS A 198 -11.14 -16.63 -11.19
N GLU A 199 -12.18 -15.82 -11.05
CA GLU A 199 -13.14 -15.58 -12.13
C GLU A 199 -12.52 -14.83 -13.31
N TRP A 200 -11.67 -13.85 -13.04
CA TRP A 200 -10.95 -13.13 -14.09
C TRP A 200 -10.06 -14.09 -14.89
N SER A 201 -9.32 -14.93 -14.23
CA SER A 201 -8.40 -15.87 -14.87
C SER A 201 -9.10 -16.83 -15.84
N ARG A 202 -10.37 -17.16 -15.64
CA ARG A 202 -11.15 -18.00 -16.57
C ARG A 202 -11.44 -17.31 -17.91
N LYS A 203 -11.54 -15.96 -17.92
CA LYS A 203 -11.87 -15.14 -19.08
C LYS A 203 -10.85 -14.03 -19.30
N ASP A 204 -9.61 -14.23 -18.87
CA ASP A 204 -8.55 -13.24 -18.83
C ASP A 204 -8.33 -12.54 -20.18
N ARG A 205 -8.22 -13.28 -21.27
CA ARG A 205 -8.01 -12.72 -22.62
C ARG A 205 -9.20 -11.90 -23.09
N GLU A 206 -10.41 -12.42 -22.88
CA GLU A 206 -11.65 -11.72 -23.25
C GLU A 206 -11.78 -10.41 -22.49
N LEU A 207 -11.55 -10.46 -21.17
CA LEU A 207 -11.62 -9.29 -20.29
C LEU A 207 -10.49 -8.29 -20.56
N ALA A 208 -9.28 -8.76 -20.84
CA ALA A 208 -8.16 -7.89 -21.23
C ALA A 208 -8.47 -7.11 -22.53
N VAL A 209 -9.07 -7.74 -23.51
CA VAL A 209 -9.44 -7.11 -24.79
C VAL A 209 -10.61 -6.13 -24.60
N SER A 210 -11.65 -6.52 -23.86
CA SER A 210 -12.88 -5.73 -23.72
C SER A 210 -12.74 -4.57 -22.74
N LEU A 211 -12.04 -4.76 -21.62
CA LEU A 211 -11.96 -3.80 -20.53
C LEU A 211 -10.60 -3.12 -20.38
N GLY A 212 -9.55 -3.59 -21.06
CA GLY A 212 -8.18 -3.12 -20.83
C GLY A 212 -8.03 -1.60 -20.95
N LYS A 213 -8.61 -0.98 -21.99
CA LYS A 213 -8.58 0.49 -22.17
C LYS A 213 -9.38 1.25 -21.09
N ILE A 214 -10.45 0.64 -20.59
CA ILE A 214 -11.27 1.23 -19.53
C ILE A 214 -10.52 1.19 -18.21
N ILE A 215 -9.84 0.09 -17.92
CA ILE A 215 -8.97 -0.07 -16.75
C ILE A 215 -7.85 0.99 -16.77
N GLU A 216 -7.16 1.15 -17.90
CA GLU A 216 -6.12 2.17 -18.05
C GLU A 216 -6.66 3.59 -17.85
N PHE A 217 -7.84 3.87 -18.39
CA PHE A 217 -8.48 5.18 -18.25
C PHE A 217 -8.88 5.48 -16.79
N VAL A 218 -9.52 4.52 -16.10
CA VAL A 218 -10.00 4.69 -14.72
C VAL A 218 -8.85 4.78 -13.74
N LEU A 219 -7.85 3.92 -13.89
CA LEU A 219 -6.71 3.83 -12.95
C LEU A 219 -5.56 4.77 -13.30
N GLY A 220 -5.59 5.45 -14.45
CA GLY A 220 -4.56 6.40 -14.87
C GLY A 220 -3.15 5.79 -14.86
N LYS A 221 -2.23 6.38 -14.10
CA LYS A 221 -0.84 5.88 -13.99
C LYS A 221 -0.77 4.44 -13.45
N TYR A 222 -1.70 4.04 -12.57
CA TYR A 222 -1.77 2.66 -12.07
C TYR A 222 -2.38 1.66 -13.07
N GLY A 223 -3.07 2.13 -14.11
CA GLY A 223 -3.57 1.31 -15.20
C GLY A 223 -2.50 0.95 -16.24
N LYS A 224 -1.45 1.78 -16.37
CA LYS A 224 -0.41 1.58 -17.39
C LYS A 224 0.42 0.34 -17.12
N GLY A 225 0.35 -0.62 -18.04
CA GLY A 225 1.04 -1.90 -17.92
C GLY A 225 0.29 -2.95 -17.10
N LEU A 226 -0.79 -2.56 -16.38
CA LEU A 226 -1.53 -3.49 -15.53
C LEU A 226 -2.08 -4.68 -16.32
N VAL A 227 -2.82 -4.40 -17.38
CA VAL A 227 -3.53 -5.45 -18.14
C VAL A 227 -2.59 -6.46 -18.79
N PRO A 228 -1.54 -6.05 -19.55
CA PRO A 228 -0.61 -7.03 -20.09
C PRO A 228 0.16 -7.80 -19.01
N LEU A 229 0.49 -7.19 -17.86
CA LEU A 229 1.18 -7.90 -16.78
C LEU A 229 0.25 -8.89 -16.07
N ALA A 230 -1.00 -8.53 -15.82
CA ALA A 230 -1.98 -9.45 -15.24
C ALA A 230 -2.25 -10.65 -16.18
N LEU A 231 -2.31 -10.39 -17.50
CA LEU A 231 -2.48 -11.44 -18.48
C LEU A 231 -1.23 -12.34 -18.56
N ALA A 232 -0.02 -11.76 -18.51
CA ALA A 232 1.23 -12.51 -18.45
C ALA A 232 1.29 -13.41 -17.22
N GLU A 233 0.91 -12.90 -16.04
CA GLU A 233 0.86 -13.67 -14.80
C GLU A 233 -0.14 -14.83 -14.91
N SER A 234 -1.36 -14.59 -15.42
CA SER A 234 -2.35 -15.64 -15.65
C SER A 234 -1.86 -16.72 -16.62
N TYR A 235 -1.18 -16.31 -17.67
CA TYR A 235 -0.65 -17.25 -18.67
C TYR A 235 0.51 -18.07 -18.12
N LEU A 236 1.40 -17.46 -17.35
CA LEU A 236 2.50 -18.12 -16.66
C LEU A 236 1.96 -19.20 -15.70
N GLU A 237 0.97 -18.87 -14.86
CA GLU A 237 0.35 -19.80 -13.92
C GLU A 237 -0.39 -20.97 -14.62
N LYS A 238 -0.85 -20.75 -15.84
CA LYS A 238 -1.52 -21.79 -16.67
C LYS A 238 -0.55 -22.60 -17.53
N GLY A 239 0.74 -22.29 -17.50
CA GLY A 239 1.72 -22.94 -18.35
C GLY A 239 1.49 -22.70 -19.86
N GLN A 240 1.05 -21.48 -20.23
CA GLN A 240 0.88 -21.07 -21.62
C GLN A 240 2.24 -20.90 -22.33
N ASP A 241 2.20 -20.63 -23.62
CA ASP A 241 3.39 -20.46 -24.45
C ASP A 241 4.34 -19.38 -23.92
N ASP A 242 5.59 -19.75 -23.70
CA ASP A 242 6.64 -18.89 -23.13
C ASP A 242 6.87 -17.61 -23.95
N TYR A 243 6.72 -17.69 -25.27
CA TYR A 243 6.92 -16.54 -26.14
C TYR A 243 5.80 -15.50 -25.93
N GLU A 244 4.56 -15.94 -25.83
CA GLU A 244 3.41 -15.05 -25.57
C GLU A 244 3.55 -14.41 -24.17
N VAL A 245 3.93 -15.18 -23.14
CA VAL A 245 4.20 -14.67 -21.80
C VAL A 245 5.28 -13.60 -21.82
N MET A 246 6.42 -13.87 -22.45
CA MET A 246 7.52 -12.90 -22.58
C MET A 246 7.11 -11.62 -23.31
N ALA A 247 6.35 -11.74 -24.40
CA ALA A 247 5.86 -10.59 -25.16
C ALA A 247 4.94 -9.70 -24.29
N LEU A 248 4.06 -10.31 -23.48
CA LEU A 248 3.19 -9.59 -22.56
C LEU A 248 3.97 -8.91 -21.41
N ILE A 249 4.97 -9.59 -20.84
CA ILE A 249 5.86 -9.01 -19.83
C ILE A 249 6.56 -7.76 -20.36
N GLN A 250 7.19 -7.88 -21.56
CA GLN A 250 7.89 -6.75 -22.16
C GLN A 250 6.95 -5.59 -22.49
N LYS A 251 5.77 -5.88 -23.03
CA LYS A 251 4.74 -4.87 -23.30
C LYS A 251 4.32 -4.14 -22.02
N GLY A 252 4.02 -4.89 -20.97
CA GLY A 252 3.60 -4.32 -19.68
C GLY A 252 4.71 -3.50 -19.03
N ARG A 253 5.95 -4.01 -19.05
CA ARG A 253 7.13 -3.29 -18.54
C ARG A 253 7.34 -1.96 -19.27
N MET A 254 7.32 -1.97 -20.59
CA MET A 254 7.47 -0.77 -21.41
C MET A 254 6.38 0.27 -21.10
N GLN A 255 5.14 -0.14 -20.93
CA GLN A 255 4.04 0.74 -20.56
C GLN A 255 4.20 1.31 -19.14
N ALA A 256 4.63 0.50 -18.17
CA ALA A 256 4.89 0.93 -16.81
C ALA A 256 6.04 1.95 -16.74
N GLU A 257 7.14 1.70 -17.46
CA GLU A 257 8.29 2.60 -17.55
C GLU A 257 7.94 3.92 -18.28
N SER A 258 7.02 3.91 -19.24
CA SER A 258 6.62 5.10 -20.01
C SER A 258 5.64 6.03 -19.30
N GLY A 259 5.53 5.96 -17.99
CA GLY A 259 4.70 6.84 -17.14
C GLY A 259 3.64 6.13 -16.31
N GLY A 260 3.85 4.85 -16.04
CA GLY A 260 3.16 4.09 -15.00
C GLY A 260 3.79 4.27 -13.63
N LYS A 261 3.57 3.32 -12.75
CA LYS A 261 4.13 3.28 -11.40
C LYS A 261 5.23 2.22 -11.30
N ILE A 262 6.24 2.50 -10.48
CA ILE A 262 7.40 1.61 -10.29
C ILE A 262 7.01 0.24 -9.70
N GLU A 263 5.89 0.15 -8.97
CA GLU A 263 5.36 -1.11 -8.46
C GLU A 263 4.99 -2.08 -9.60
N GLN A 264 4.53 -1.58 -10.76
CA GLN A 264 4.26 -2.42 -11.92
C GLN A 264 5.54 -2.89 -12.61
N VAL A 265 6.60 -2.09 -12.54
CA VAL A 265 7.94 -2.52 -12.97
C VAL A 265 8.45 -3.64 -12.07
N PHE A 266 8.14 -3.59 -10.77
CA PHE A 266 8.45 -4.70 -9.85
C PHE A 266 7.76 -5.99 -10.26
N VAL A 267 6.46 -5.93 -10.58
CA VAL A 267 5.74 -7.11 -11.10
C VAL A 267 6.37 -7.63 -12.39
N ALA A 268 6.66 -6.75 -13.35
CA ALA A 268 7.29 -7.14 -14.61
C ALA A 268 8.63 -7.86 -14.39
N ASN A 269 9.48 -7.32 -13.50
CA ASN A 269 10.75 -7.96 -13.16
C ASN A 269 10.56 -9.27 -12.39
N GLY A 270 9.55 -9.37 -11.51
CA GLY A 270 9.20 -10.62 -10.84
C GLY A 270 8.79 -11.73 -11.83
N LEU A 271 7.92 -11.42 -12.77
CA LEU A 271 7.51 -12.34 -13.83
C LEU A 271 8.69 -12.75 -14.72
N LEU A 272 9.56 -11.79 -15.07
CA LEU A 272 10.76 -12.05 -15.83
C LEU A 272 11.71 -13.01 -15.10
N CYS A 273 11.91 -12.82 -13.80
CA CYS A 273 12.70 -13.74 -12.98
C CYS A 273 12.11 -15.16 -12.99
N TRP A 274 10.78 -15.32 -12.91
CA TRP A 274 10.16 -16.63 -13.02
C TRP A 274 10.40 -17.27 -14.39
N MET A 275 10.35 -16.50 -15.48
CA MET A 275 10.68 -17.01 -16.82
C MET A 275 12.13 -17.46 -16.93
N TYR A 276 13.08 -16.74 -16.30
CA TYR A 276 14.49 -17.18 -16.26
C TYR A 276 14.66 -18.47 -15.44
N LEU A 277 13.98 -18.58 -14.29
CA LEU A 277 14.02 -19.83 -13.51
C LEU A 277 13.46 -21.04 -14.30
N ILE A 278 12.34 -20.86 -15.02
CA ILE A 278 11.79 -21.90 -15.90
C ILE A 278 12.82 -22.32 -16.97
N ARG A 279 13.59 -21.37 -17.48
CA ARG A 279 14.67 -21.61 -18.46
C ARG A 279 15.98 -22.07 -17.83
N GLN A 280 15.99 -22.35 -16.53
CA GLN A 280 17.16 -22.81 -15.78
C GLN A 280 18.32 -21.79 -15.75
N ASP A 281 17.99 -20.50 -15.78
CA ASP A 281 18.94 -19.39 -15.67
C ASP A 281 18.70 -18.56 -14.39
N PRO A 282 19.03 -19.10 -13.21
CA PRO A 282 18.83 -18.38 -11.95
C PRO A 282 19.78 -17.19 -11.77
N GLU A 283 20.93 -17.17 -12.46
CA GLU A 283 21.86 -16.04 -12.39
C GLU A 283 21.26 -14.78 -13.00
N GLU A 284 20.65 -14.91 -14.17
CA GLU A 284 19.98 -13.77 -14.82
C GLU A 284 18.77 -13.32 -14.03
N ALA A 285 18.01 -14.25 -13.42
CA ALA A 285 16.92 -13.90 -12.51
C ALA A 285 17.40 -13.03 -11.32
N LEU A 286 18.51 -13.42 -10.69
CA LEU A 286 19.12 -12.64 -9.60
C LEU A 286 19.62 -11.28 -10.09
N HIS A 287 20.31 -11.24 -11.23
CA HIS A 287 20.85 -10.01 -11.81
C HIS A 287 19.74 -8.97 -12.07
N VAL A 288 18.64 -9.40 -12.68
CA VAL A 288 17.47 -8.54 -12.94
C VAL A 288 16.93 -7.93 -11.64
N MET A 289 16.72 -8.75 -10.61
CA MET A 289 16.12 -8.28 -9.37
C MET A 289 17.08 -7.43 -8.53
N GLN A 290 18.37 -7.75 -8.51
CA GLN A 290 19.39 -6.95 -7.83
C GLN A 290 19.55 -5.57 -8.50
N THR A 291 19.58 -5.52 -9.82
CA THR A 291 19.61 -4.24 -10.57
C THR A 291 18.39 -3.38 -10.24
N PHE A 292 17.21 -3.97 -10.20
CA PHE A 292 15.99 -3.26 -9.84
C PHE A 292 16.02 -2.79 -8.37
N ARG A 293 16.57 -3.59 -7.47
CA ARG A 293 16.77 -3.21 -6.06
C ARG A 293 17.60 -1.93 -5.91
N GLU A 294 18.74 -1.84 -6.62
CA GLU A 294 19.60 -0.66 -6.57
C GLU A 294 18.87 0.61 -7.05
N ARG A 295 18.07 0.49 -8.09
CA ARG A 295 17.20 1.57 -8.56
C ARG A 295 16.20 1.99 -7.46
N CYS A 296 15.51 1.01 -6.85
CA CYS A 296 14.47 1.27 -5.86
C CYS A 296 14.98 1.87 -4.55
N LYS A 297 16.26 1.72 -4.19
CA LYS A 297 16.85 2.40 -3.04
C LYS A 297 16.64 3.92 -3.09
N LYS A 298 16.64 4.51 -4.29
CA LYS A 298 16.44 5.95 -4.50
C LYS A 298 15.00 6.31 -4.86
N GLU A 299 14.39 5.53 -5.78
CA GLU A 299 13.11 5.89 -6.38
C GLU A 299 11.90 5.40 -5.57
N ALA A 300 12.02 4.26 -4.86
CA ALA A 300 10.90 3.63 -4.15
C ALA A 300 11.37 2.79 -2.95
N PRO A 301 11.94 3.41 -1.90
CA PRO A 301 12.50 2.69 -0.75
C PRO A 301 11.48 1.80 -0.04
N LYS A 302 10.17 2.09 -0.13
CA LYS A 302 9.10 1.25 0.43
C LYS A 302 9.00 -0.14 -0.23
N LEU A 303 9.53 -0.34 -1.43
CA LEU A 303 9.54 -1.64 -2.11
C LEU A 303 10.67 -2.56 -1.64
N ILE A 304 11.73 -2.03 -1.04
CA ILE A 304 12.96 -2.77 -0.73
C ILE A 304 12.68 -4.03 0.08
N ALA A 305 11.87 -3.95 1.13
CA ALA A 305 11.56 -5.11 1.97
C ALA A 305 10.93 -6.27 1.17
N ASN A 306 10.08 -5.98 0.20
CA ASN A 306 9.46 -7.00 -0.66
C ASN A 306 10.39 -7.46 -1.78
N ILE A 307 11.27 -6.59 -2.29
CA ILE A 307 12.32 -6.95 -3.25
C ILE A 307 13.33 -7.91 -2.58
N ASP A 308 13.79 -7.60 -1.36
CA ASP A 308 14.68 -8.47 -0.59
C ASP A 308 14.03 -9.83 -0.29
N THR A 309 12.72 -9.83 -0.03
CA THR A 309 11.94 -11.06 0.12
C THR A 309 11.87 -11.87 -1.18
N PHE A 310 11.75 -11.21 -2.32
CA PHE A 310 11.79 -11.88 -3.62
C PHE A 310 13.18 -12.45 -3.93
N LEU A 311 14.24 -11.70 -3.64
CA LEU A 311 15.62 -12.19 -3.74
C LEU A 311 15.85 -13.42 -2.86
N CYS A 312 15.35 -13.41 -1.61
CA CYS A 312 15.39 -14.60 -0.76
C CYS A 312 14.70 -15.81 -1.43
N ARG A 313 13.57 -15.64 -2.11
CA ARG A 313 12.94 -16.72 -2.88
C ARG A 313 13.82 -17.24 -4.02
N LEU A 314 14.53 -16.36 -4.72
CA LEU A 314 15.47 -16.78 -5.76
C LEU A 314 16.64 -17.58 -5.14
N HIS A 315 17.18 -17.13 -3.99
CA HIS A 315 18.21 -17.86 -3.25
C HIS A 315 17.72 -19.21 -2.72
N LEU A 316 16.43 -19.33 -2.34
CA LEU A 316 15.82 -20.63 -1.98
C LEU A 316 15.86 -21.62 -3.17
N TYR A 317 15.59 -21.16 -4.40
CA TYR A 317 15.70 -22.01 -5.59
C TYR A 317 17.13 -22.46 -5.88
N ARG A 318 18.12 -21.61 -5.57
CA ARG A 318 19.54 -21.94 -5.74
C ARG A 318 20.12 -22.77 -4.59
N GLY A 319 19.52 -22.74 -3.41
CA GLY A 319 20.07 -23.35 -2.20
C GLY A 319 21.16 -22.49 -1.52
N ASP A 320 21.17 -21.18 -1.72
CA ASP A 320 22.15 -20.23 -1.18
C ASP A 320 21.91 -19.96 0.32
N THR A 321 22.30 -20.87 1.19
CA THR A 321 21.97 -20.84 2.62
C THR A 321 22.42 -19.55 3.31
N ALA A 322 23.59 -19.00 2.99
CA ALA A 322 24.10 -17.78 3.62
C ALA A 322 23.19 -16.57 3.38
N GLU A 323 22.73 -16.37 2.14
CA GLU A 323 21.85 -15.27 1.76
C GLU A 323 20.45 -15.42 2.36
N ILE A 324 19.96 -16.66 2.46
CA ILE A 324 18.68 -16.97 3.10
C ILE A 324 18.73 -16.62 4.59
N LEU A 325 19.80 -17.01 5.30
CA LEU A 325 19.97 -16.69 6.72
C LEU A 325 20.10 -15.19 6.96
N ALA A 326 20.86 -14.49 6.12
CA ALA A 326 20.98 -13.03 6.22
C ALA A 326 19.61 -12.33 6.05
N TRP A 327 18.76 -12.82 5.12
CA TRP A 327 17.40 -12.28 4.98
C TRP A 327 16.53 -12.55 6.22
N LEU A 328 16.66 -13.71 6.89
CA LEU A 328 15.89 -14.04 8.09
C LEU A 328 16.11 -13.04 9.24
N GLU A 329 17.26 -12.41 9.35
CA GLU A 329 17.52 -11.35 10.36
C GLU A 329 16.63 -10.12 10.17
N SER A 330 16.18 -9.86 8.94
CA SER A 330 15.28 -8.75 8.58
C SER A 330 13.83 -9.18 8.39
N ALA A 331 13.54 -10.48 8.49
CA ALA A 331 12.20 -11.01 8.31
C ALA A 331 11.26 -10.56 9.44
N PRO A 332 9.92 -10.51 9.20
CA PRO A 332 8.98 -10.15 10.25
C PRO A 332 9.08 -11.10 11.45
N ASP A 333 9.00 -10.53 12.66
CA ASP A 333 8.93 -11.31 13.89
C ASP A 333 7.58 -12.01 13.99
N GLU A 334 7.58 -13.32 14.25
CA GLU A 334 6.38 -14.15 14.42
C GLU A 334 5.61 -13.86 15.71
N ASN A 335 6.25 -13.23 16.70
CA ASN A 335 5.61 -12.89 17.98
C ASN A 335 4.86 -11.54 17.95
N ARG A 336 4.99 -10.77 16.86
CA ARG A 336 4.23 -9.54 16.70
C ARG A 336 2.88 -9.82 16.03
N GLU A 337 1.95 -8.86 16.16
CA GLU A 337 0.69 -8.88 15.45
C GLU A 337 0.89 -9.09 13.95
N PHE A 338 0.17 -10.06 13.37
CA PHE A 338 0.22 -10.34 11.94
C PHE A 338 -0.33 -9.16 11.13
N TYR A 339 0.48 -8.70 10.19
CA TYR A 339 0.09 -7.64 9.27
C TYR A 339 -0.13 -8.22 7.86
N ILE A 340 -1.39 -8.19 7.39
CA ILE A 340 -1.79 -8.83 6.14
C ILE A 340 -1.00 -8.33 4.91
N LEU A 341 -0.58 -7.07 4.88
CA LEU A 341 0.23 -6.54 3.78
C LEU A 341 1.67 -7.08 3.76
N GLU A 342 2.13 -7.68 4.87
CA GLU A 342 3.41 -8.39 4.95
C GLU A 342 3.29 -9.90 4.70
N ARG A 343 2.10 -10.39 4.32
CA ARG A 343 1.88 -11.84 4.07
C ARG A 343 2.92 -12.45 3.14
N PHE A 344 3.40 -11.71 2.14
CA PHE A 344 4.44 -12.18 1.22
C PHE A 344 5.75 -12.51 1.97
N ARG A 345 6.12 -11.69 2.95
CA ARG A 345 7.29 -11.87 3.80
C ARG A 345 7.10 -13.07 4.75
N TYR A 346 5.93 -13.17 5.40
CA TYR A 346 5.61 -14.33 6.28
C TYR A 346 5.57 -15.64 5.51
N VAL A 347 4.93 -15.68 4.35
CA VAL A 347 4.88 -16.90 3.51
C VAL A 347 6.29 -17.29 3.03
N THR A 348 7.16 -16.33 2.76
CA THR A 348 8.55 -16.61 2.42
C THR A 348 9.31 -17.16 3.63
N LYS A 349 9.10 -16.61 4.84
CA LYS A 349 9.69 -17.11 6.07
C LYS A 349 9.29 -18.56 6.35
N VAL A 350 8.01 -18.91 6.16
CA VAL A 350 7.54 -20.30 6.24
C VAL A 350 8.26 -21.20 5.25
N ARG A 351 8.44 -20.78 4.00
CA ARG A 351 9.20 -21.54 2.99
C ARG A 351 10.66 -21.77 3.39
N VAL A 352 11.29 -20.77 3.98
CA VAL A 352 12.66 -20.89 4.51
C VAL A 352 12.72 -21.97 5.59
N TYR A 353 11.81 -21.92 6.57
CA TYR A 353 11.77 -22.92 7.64
C TYR A 353 11.51 -24.33 7.14
N LEU A 354 10.59 -24.50 6.18
CA LEU A 354 10.31 -25.80 5.58
C LEU A 354 11.51 -26.40 4.81
N GLN A 355 12.40 -25.55 4.29
CA GLN A 355 13.59 -26.03 3.59
C GLN A 355 14.75 -26.33 4.55
N GLN A 356 14.75 -25.75 5.74
CA GLN A 356 15.79 -26.00 6.75
C GLN A 356 15.49 -27.23 7.62
N GLY A 357 14.28 -27.81 7.57
CA GLY A 357 13.83 -28.97 8.34
C GLY A 357 13.24 -28.53 9.65
#